data_2e8af58af08ef5695a662ba4ae77ac3b
#
_entry.id   2e8af58af08ef5695a662ba4ae77ac3b
#
_cell.length_a   1.000
_cell.length_b   1.000
_cell.length_c   1.000
_cell.angle_alpha   90.00
_cell.angle_beta   90.00
_cell.angle_gamma   90.00
#
_symmetry.space_group_name_H-M   'P 1'
#
loop_
_entity.id
_entity.type
_entity.pdbx_description
1 polymer ?
#
loop_
_entity_poly.entity_id
_entity_poly.type
_entity_poly.pdbx_seq_one_letter_code
_entity_poly.pdbx_strand_id
1 'polypeptide(L)'
;IELCSDSAGEPLTEGKTPVNTYTHSMMRDIDEAVLRARFDDDVTVIMMTGHGEKFFSAGASISMLDSVTPGFKYFFCLHANETLSRLEQTPKLVIAALNGHAVGGGLEIAMAADIRI
;
A
#
# COMPACT_ATOMS: atom_id res chain seq x y z
N ILE A 1 -6.89 -6.29 3.09
CA ILE A 1 -6.03 -5.11 3.39
C ILE A 1 -6.66 -3.90 2.74
N GLU A 2 -7.04 -2.92 3.53
CA GLU A 2 -7.57 -1.64 3.05
C GLU A 2 -6.54 -0.53 3.25
N LEU A 3 -6.21 0.18 2.17
CA LEU A 3 -5.35 1.36 2.21
C LEU A 3 -6.20 2.56 2.60
N CYS A 4 -5.87 3.23 3.69
CA CYS A 4 -6.72 4.27 4.27
C CYS A 4 -5.89 5.42 4.83
N SER A 5 -5.76 6.51 4.06
CA SER A 5 -5.04 7.72 4.48
C SER A 5 -5.45 8.94 3.65
N ASP A 6 -5.08 10.12 4.12
CA ASP A 6 -5.21 11.39 3.38
C ASP A 6 -4.07 11.60 2.35
N SER A 7 -4.00 12.78 1.77
CA SER A 7 -2.96 13.15 0.78
C SER A 7 -1.55 13.24 1.36
N ALA A 8 -1.41 13.41 2.66
CA ALA A 8 -0.13 13.41 3.35
C ALA A 8 0.31 12.01 3.82
N GLY A 9 -0.60 11.02 3.72
CA GLY A 9 -0.39 9.68 4.24
C GLY A 9 -0.72 9.54 5.73
N GLU A 10 -1.44 10.52 6.28
CA GLU A 10 -1.89 10.49 7.67
C GLU A 10 -3.25 9.80 7.79
N PRO A 11 -3.57 9.24 8.96
CA PRO A 11 -4.87 8.63 9.21
C PRO A 11 -6.02 9.58 8.86
N LEU A 12 -7.07 9.03 8.27
CA LEU A 12 -8.26 9.81 7.94
C LEU A 12 -8.96 10.31 9.20
N THR A 13 -9.27 11.60 9.18
CA THR A 13 -10.11 12.26 10.17
C THR A 13 -11.35 12.82 9.49
N GLU A 14 -12.36 13.21 10.29
CA GLU A 14 -13.61 13.77 9.77
C GLU A 14 -13.34 14.94 8.81
N GLY A 15 -13.99 14.92 7.65
CA GLY A 15 -13.88 15.95 6.62
C GLY A 15 -12.68 15.83 5.67
N LYS A 16 -11.79 14.86 5.88
CA LYS A 16 -10.68 14.62 4.94
C LYS A 16 -11.08 13.63 3.85
N THR A 17 -10.57 13.88 2.64
CA THR A 17 -10.78 12.99 1.49
C THR A 17 -9.74 11.88 1.47
N PRO A 18 -10.15 10.60 1.32
CA PRO A 18 -9.22 9.51 1.16
C PRO A 18 -8.47 9.63 -0.18
N VAL A 19 -7.15 9.63 -0.11
CA VAL A 19 -6.22 9.64 -1.26
C VAL A 19 -5.35 8.38 -1.23
N ASN A 20 -5.24 7.77 -0.04
CA ASN A 20 -4.55 6.51 0.21
C ASN A 20 -3.08 6.57 -0.20
N THR A 21 -2.43 7.70 0.10
CA THR A 21 -0.97 7.82 -0.01
C THR A 21 -0.31 7.07 1.12
N TYR A 22 0.85 6.48 0.84
CA TYR A 22 1.58 5.76 1.88
C TYR A 22 2.83 6.50 2.33
N THR A 23 3.06 6.41 3.63
CA THR A 23 4.28 6.81 4.32
C THR A 23 5.10 5.57 4.64
N HIS A 24 6.28 5.77 5.25
CA HIS A 24 7.07 4.67 5.79
C HIS A 24 6.27 3.84 6.81
N SER A 25 5.48 4.49 7.67
CA SER A 25 4.62 3.80 8.64
C SER A 25 3.60 2.89 7.96
N MET A 26 2.85 3.42 6.98
CA MET A 26 1.85 2.63 6.26
C MET A 26 2.49 1.46 5.50
N MET A 27 3.67 1.66 4.91
CA MET A 27 4.37 0.57 4.22
C MET A 27 4.79 -0.55 5.18
N ARG A 28 5.16 -0.21 6.42
CA ARG A 28 5.40 -1.21 7.47
C ARG A 28 4.13 -1.97 7.84
N ASP A 29 3.01 -1.27 7.93
CA ASP A 29 1.72 -1.90 8.22
C ASP A 29 1.29 -2.85 7.09
N ILE A 30 1.52 -2.47 5.84
CA ILE A 30 1.29 -3.35 4.67
C ILE A 30 2.18 -4.59 4.75
N ASP A 31 3.46 -4.43 5.04
CA ASP A 31 4.41 -5.53 5.17
C ASP A 31 3.99 -6.51 6.28
N GLU A 32 3.63 -5.97 7.44
CA GLU A 32 3.12 -6.79 8.55
C GLU A 32 1.83 -7.52 8.17
N ALA A 33 0.89 -6.85 7.51
CA ALA A 33 -0.36 -7.47 7.08
C ALA A 33 -0.13 -8.60 6.08
N VAL A 34 0.81 -8.43 5.13
CA VAL A 34 1.21 -9.48 4.18
C VAL A 34 1.79 -10.69 4.92
N LEU A 35 2.70 -10.46 5.87
CA LEU A 35 3.31 -11.54 6.65
C LEU A 35 2.28 -12.26 7.51
N ARG A 36 1.39 -11.53 8.17
CA ARG A 36 0.30 -12.15 8.96
C ARG A 36 -0.62 -13.00 8.09
N ALA A 37 -1.03 -12.50 6.93
CA ALA A 37 -1.86 -13.25 6.00
C ALA A 37 -1.13 -14.49 5.44
N ARG A 38 0.18 -14.40 5.23
CA ARG A 38 1.01 -15.53 4.76
C ARG A 38 1.05 -16.68 5.76
N PHE A 39 1.17 -16.38 7.06
CA PHE A 39 1.30 -17.38 8.13
C PHE A 39 -0.06 -17.87 8.67
N ASP A 40 -1.17 -17.27 8.26
CA ASP A 40 -2.50 -17.66 8.69
C ASP A 40 -3.07 -18.74 7.76
N ASP A 41 -3.20 -19.95 8.27
CA ASP A 41 -3.71 -21.10 7.49
C ASP A 41 -5.17 -20.94 7.06
N ASP A 42 -5.95 -20.11 7.75
CA ASP A 42 -7.34 -19.82 7.40
C ASP A 42 -7.48 -18.79 6.25
N VAL A 43 -6.40 -18.07 5.92
CA VAL A 43 -6.36 -17.12 4.81
C VAL A 43 -5.95 -17.83 3.53
N THR A 44 -6.83 -17.89 2.55
CA THR A 44 -6.58 -18.46 1.22
C THR A 44 -6.37 -17.41 0.13
N VAL A 45 -6.98 -16.23 0.31
CA VAL A 45 -6.92 -15.10 -0.64
C VAL A 45 -6.60 -13.83 0.13
N ILE A 46 -5.70 -13.02 -0.42
CA ILE A 46 -5.41 -11.67 0.06
C ILE A 46 -6.05 -10.68 -0.92
N MET A 47 -6.97 -9.87 -0.44
CA MET A 47 -7.55 -8.79 -1.24
C MET A 47 -7.05 -7.44 -0.71
N MET A 48 -6.58 -6.59 -1.63
CA MET A 48 -6.17 -5.22 -1.34
C MET A 48 -7.10 -4.24 -2.03
N THR A 49 -7.51 -3.20 -1.33
CA THR A 49 -8.35 -2.13 -1.87
C THR A 49 -8.01 -0.79 -1.23
N GLY A 50 -8.45 0.30 -1.82
CA GLY A 50 -8.36 1.64 -1.22
C GLY A 50 -9.65 2.02 -0.51
N HIS A 51 -9.55 2.85 0.51
CA HIS A 51 -10.72 3.44 1.15
C HIS A 51 -11.34 4.52 0.25
N GLY A 52 -12.67 4.57 0.20
CA GLY A 52 -13.43 5.53 -0.60
C GLY A 52 -13.61 5.12 -2.06
N GLU A 53 -14.01 6.08 -2.91
CA GLU A 53 -14.42 5.79 -4.29
C GLU A 53 -13.48 6.37 -5.35
N LYS A 54 -12.55 7.25 -4.97
CA LYS A 54 -11.76 8.02 -5.93
C LYS A 54 -10.36 7.46 -6.17
N PHE A 55 -9.72 6.95 -5.14
CA PHE A 55 -8.36 6.44 -5.21
C PHE A 55 -8.24 5.03 -4.62
N PHE A 56 -7.62 4.15 -5.38
CA PHE A 56 -7.00 2.96 -4.81
C PHE A 56 -5.79 3.40 -3.97
N SER A 57 -4.84 4.07 -4.59
CA SER A 57 -3.73 4.75 -3.93
C SER A 57 -3.07 5.76 -4.87
N ALA A 58 -2.73 6.93 -4.34
CA ALA A 58 -1.96 7.93 -5.06
C ALA A 58 -0.43 7.76 -4.93
N GLY A 59 0.02 6.67 -4.29
CA GLY A 59 1.44 6.36 -4.13
C GLY A 59 2.07 6.95 -2.88
N ALA A 60 3.38 7.16 -2.90
CA ALA A 60 4.12 7.67 -1.75
C ALA A 60 3.75 9.13 -1.42
N SER A 61 3.71 9.44 -0.13
CA SER A 61 3.48 10.80 0.34
C SER A 61 4.60 11.75 -0.11
N ILE A 62 4.27 12.73 -0.95
CA ILE A 62 5.21 13.73 -1.44
C ILE A 62 5.73 14.60 -0.28
N SER A 63 4.84 14.98 0.64
CA SER A 63 5.23 15.78 1.81
C SER A 63 6.23 15.03 2.71
N MET A 64 6.05 13.72 2.89
CA MET A 64 7.03 12.91 3.62
C MET A 64 8.36 12.87 2.85
N LEU A 65 8.34 12.58 1.56
CA LEU A 65 9.55 12.51 0.74
C LEU A 65 10.33 13.83 0.73
N ASP A 66 9.63 14.95 0.78
CA ASP A 66 10.24 16.28 0.80
C ASP A 66 10.89 16.62 2.14
N SER A 67 10.42 16.01 3.22
CA SER A 67 10.87 16.26 4.61
C SER A 67 12.04 15.39 5.07
N VAL A 68 12.40 14.33 4.33
CA VAL A 68 13.37 13.32 4.77
C VAL A 68 14.70 13.42 4.02
N THR A 69 15.76 12.84 4.61
CA THR A 69 17.10 12.81 4.02
C THR A 69 17.17 11.87 2.81
N PRO A 70 18.13 12.08 1.87
CA PRO A 70 18.36 11.14 0.77
C PRO A 70 18.61 9.69 1.22
N GLY A 71 19.34 9.50 2.32
CA GLY A 71 19.58 8.18 2.90
C GLY A 71 18.30 7.51 3.35
N PHE A 72 17.41 8.24 4.01
CA PHE A 72 16.10 7.73 4.40
C PHE A 72 15.25 7.37 3.17
N LYS A 73 15.23 8.21 2.13
CA LYS A 73 14.52 7.92 0.86
C LYS A 73 14.98 6.59 0.26
N TYR A 74 16.29 6.37 0.23
CA TYR A 74 16.86 5.12 -0.29
C TYR A 74 16.32 3.90 0.47
N PHE A 75 16.39 3.89 1.80
CA PHE A 75 15.92 2.79 2.61
C PHE A 75 14.39 2.64 2.58
N PHE A 76 13.66 3.74 2.50
CA PHE A 76 12.21 3.71 2.33
C PHE A 76 11.81 3.04 1.01
N CYS A 77 12.43 3.43 -0.11
CA CYS A 77 12.17 2.81 -1.42
C CYS A 77 12.58 1.34 -1.44
N LEU A 78 13.71 1.00 -0.82
CA LEU A 78 14.17 -0.38 -0.71
C LEU A 78 13.16 -1.23 0.08
N HIS A 79 12.70 -0.75 1.23
CA HIS A 79 11.69 -1.44 2.03
C HIS A 79 10.37 -1.61 1.27
N ALA A 80 9.92 -0.59 0.54
CA ALA A 80 8.72 -0.69 -0.30
C ALA A 80 8.88 -1.80 -1.36
N ASN A 81 9.99 -1.83 -2.08
CA ASN A 81 10.26 -2.88 -3.06
C ASN A 81 10.33 -4.28 -2.43
N GLU A 82 10.97 -4.42 -1.28
CA GLU A 82 11.02 -5.70 -0.57
C GLU A 82 9.62 -6.15 -0.11
N THR A 83 8.78 -5.24 0.35
CA THR A 83 7.40 -5.52 0.73
C THR A 83 6.58 -6.02 -0.45
N LEU A 84 6.69 -5.36 -1.62
CA LEU A 84 6.01 -5.81 -2.83
C LEU A 84 6.54 -7.16 -3.34
N SER A 85 7.85 -7.40 -3.24
CA SER A 85 8.44 -8.70 -3.56
C SER A 85 7.91 -9.80 -2.63
N ARG A 86 7.72 -9.52 -1.35
CA ARG A 86 7.09 -10.47 -0.41
C ARG A 86 5.63 -10.75 -0.78
N LEU A 87 4.90 -9.73 -1.21
CA LEU A 87 3.52 -9.89 -1.66
C LEU A 87 3.46 -10.83 -2.89
N GLU A 88 4.29 -10.58 -3.90
CA GLU A 88 4.40 -11.42 -5.11
C GLU A 88 4.79 -12.87 -4.80
N GLN A 89 5.67 -13.07 -3.82
CA GLN A 89 6.16 -14.39 -3.43
C GLN A 89 5.22 -15.13 -2.48
N THR A 90 4.16 -14.51 -1.99
CA THR A 90 3.21 -15.16 -1.09
C THR A 90 2.43 -16.24 -1.85
N PRO A 91 2.45 -17.52 -1.38
CA PRO A 91 1.81 -18.63 -2.08
C PRO A 91 0.29 -18.66 -1.82
N LYS A 92 -0.36 -17.53 -2.00
CA LYS A 92 -1.80 -17.31 -1.89
C LYS A 92 -2.22 -16.37 -3.00
N LEU A 93 -3.45 -16.50 -3.47
CA LEU A 93 -3.98 -15.59 -4.49
C LEU A 93 -4.07 -14.16 -3.93
N VAL A 94 -3.45 -13.22 -4.63
CA VAL A 94 -3.50 -11.79 -4.29
C VAL A 94 -4.33 -11.05 -5.33
N ILE A 95 -5.37 -10.36 -4.88
CA ILE A 95 -6.27 -9.58 -5.73
C ILE A 95 -6.17 -8.10 -5.35
N ALA A 96 -5.86 -7.24 -6.31
CA ALA A 96 -6.06 -5.80 -6.18
C ALA A 96 -7.44 -5.42 -6.69
N ALA A 97 -8.35 -5.10 -5.77
CA ALA A 97 -9.67 -4.57 -6.09
C ALA A 97 -9.57 -3.04 -6.21
N LEU A 98 -9.49 -2.58 -7.47
CA LEU A 98 -9.23 -1.16 -7.80
C LEU A 98 -10.53 -0.37 -7.71
N ASN A 99 -10.75 0.30 -6.60
CA ASN A 99 -11.91 1.16 -6.36
C ASN A 99 -11.79 2.56 -6.98
N GLY A 100 -10.64 2.89 -7.61
CA GLY A 100 -10.37 4.19 -8.19
C GLY A 100 -8.96 4.29 -8.75
N HIS A 101 -8.44 5.51 -8.85
CA HIS A 101 -7.12 5.77 -9.44
C HIS A 101 -5.99 5.09 -8.67
N ALA A 102 -5.11 4.42 -9.41
CA ALA A 102 -3.87 3.84 -8.91
C ALA A 102 -2.71 4.49 -9.67
N VAL A 103 -1.89 5.30 -9.01
CA VAL A 103 -0.80 6.05 -9.65
C VAL A 103 0.48 5.93 -8.83
N GLY A 104 1.63 6.10 -9.51
CA GLY A 104 2.95 5.99 -8.88
C GLY A 104 3.11 4.68 -8.11
N GLY A 105 3.58 4.73 -6.88
CA GLY A 105 3.71 3.56 -6.01
C GLY A 105 2.38 2.85 -5.71
N GLY A 106 1.23 3.53 -5.83
CA GLY A 106 -0.08 2.90 -5.74
C GLY A 106 -0.35 1.95 -6.90
N LEU A 107 0.11 2.31 -8.11
CA LEU A 107 0.07 1.41 -9.26
C LEU A 107 1.04 0.23 -9.07
N GLU A 108 2.23 0.47 -8.51
CA GLU A 108 3.19 -0.59 -8.20
C GLU A 108 2.61 -1.62 -7.22
N ILE A 109 1.91 -1.17 -6.18
CA ILE A 109 1.18 -2.06 -5.26
C ILE A 109 0.14 -2.90 -6.03
N ALA A 110 -0.64 -2.28 -6.90
CA ALA A 110 -1.64 -2.99 -7.70
C ALA A 110 -1.00 -4.00 -8.67
N MET A 111 0.16 -3.66 -9.24
CA MET A 111 0.90 -4.53 -10.17
C MET A 111 1.52 -5.74 -9.47
N ALA A 112 1.83 -5.65 -8.18
CA ALA A 112 2.35 -6.77 -7.39
C ALA A 112 1.30 -7.84 -7.08
N ALA A 113 0.01 -7.57 -7.31
CA ALA A 113 -1.05 -8.56 -7.19
C ALA A 113 -1.12 -9.49 -8.40
N ASP A 114 -1.63 -10.70 -8.19
CA ASP A 114 -1.85 -11.69 -9.26
C ASP A 114 -2.98 -11.24 -10.20
N ILE A 115 -4.04 -10.69 -9.63
CA ILE A 115 -5.24 -10.26 -10.36
C ILE A 115 -5.58 -8.81 -9.97
N ARG A 116 -5.93 -8.01 -10.97
CA ARG A 116 -6.48 -6.65 -10.83
C ARG A 116 -7.89 -6.64 -11.37
N ILE A 117 -8.81 -6.15 -10.57
CA ILE A 117 -10.22 -6.02 -10.95
C ILE A 117 -10.74 -4.61 -10.65
#